data_27fa9dfdb47756ebaa6ee80c1748604b
#
_entry.id   27fa9dfdb47756ebaa6ee80c1748604b
#
_cell.length_a   1.000
_cell.length_b   1.000
_cell.length_c   1.000
_cell.angle_alpha   90.00
_cell.angle_beta   90.00
_cell.angle_gamma   90.00
#
_symmetry.space_group_name_H-M   'P 1'
#
loop_
_entity.id
_entity.type
_entity.pdbx_description
1 polymer ?
#
loop_
_entity_poly.entity_id
_entity_poly.type
_entity_poly.pdbx_seq_one_letter_code
_entity_poly.pdbx_strand_id
1 'polypeptide(L)'
;PPNGIVGVIGPNGAGKTTLFRLIMGIEKPDTGTIDIGETVKISYVDQQHKSIDPDKTVFETIAGNSEWVRLGNKDINARAWVSRFNFSGSDQEKLCGVLSGGERNRLHLALTLKDEGNVLLLDEPTNDVDVNTIRALEDGLENFAGCAVVISHDRWFLDRIATHILAYEGDSNV
;
A
#
# COMPACT_ATOMS: atom_id res chain seq x y z
N PRO A 1 -7.02 12.32 -9.97
CA PRO A 1 -6.12 13.26 -10.70
C PRO A 1 -4.78 12.59 -10.97
N PRO A 2 -4.08 12.92 -12.06
CA PRO A 2 -2.76 12.38 -12.34
C PRO A 2 -1.79 12.66 -11.18
N ASN A 3 -1.07 11.63 -10.73
CA ASN A 3 -0.16 11.68 -9.58
C ASN A 3 -0.83 12.15 -8.27
N GLY A 4 -2.14 12.02 -8.17
CA GLY A 4 -2.89 12.39 -6.97
C GLY A 4 -3.00 11.25 -5.98
N ILE A 5 -3.05 11.61 -4.70
CA ILE A 5 -3.35 10.70 -3.61
C ILE A 5 -4.73 11.07 -3.06
N VAL A 6 -5.67 10.13 -3.15
CA VAL A 6 -7.04 10.31 -2.67
C VAL A 6 -7.18 9.60 -1.33
N GLY A 7 -7.36 10.38 -0.27
CA GLY A 7 -7.74 9.85 1.05
C GLY A 7 -9.25 9.57 1.09
N VAL A 8 -9.64 8.38 1.51
CA VAL A 8 -11.04 7.98 1.68
C VAL A 8 -11.37 7.91 3.16
N ILE A 9 -12.31 8.73 3.59
CA ILE A 9 -12.75 8.81 4.99
C ILE A 9 -14.24 8.51 5.12
N GLY A 10 -14.66 8.14 6.31
CA GLY A 10 -16.06 7.88 6.63
C GLY A 10 -16.22 6.87 7.74
N PRO A 11 -17.44 6.70 8.27
CA PRO A 11 -17.71 5.76 9.35
C PRO A 11 -17.45 4.31 8.94
N ASN A 12 -17.30 3.44 9.94
CA ASN A 12 -17.21 2.00 9.70
C ASN A 12 -18.50 1.50 9.07
N GLY A 13 -18.36 0.60 8.08
CA GLY A 13 -19.52 0.07 7.34
C GLY A 13 -20.07 0.98 6.25
N ALA A 14 -19.49 2.16 6.02
CA ALA A 14 -19.94 3.07 4.96
C ALA A 14 -19.65 2.61 3.52
N GLY A 15 -19.01 1.44 3.34
CA GLY A 15 -18.72 0.90 2.02
C GLY A 15 -17.33 1.25 1.46
N LYS A 16 -16.42 1.79 2.26
CA LYS A 16 -15.07 2.17 1.81
C LYS A 16 -14.30 0.99 1.19
N THR A 17 -14.25 -0.15 1.89
CA THR A 17 -13.61 -1.37 1.37
C THR A 17 -14.38 -1.94 0.17
N THR A 18 -15.71 -1.80 0.14
CA THR A 18 -16.52 -2.18 -1.01
C THR A 18 -16.12 -1.39 -2.26
N LEU A 19 -15.80 -0.10 -2.13
CA LEU A 19 -15.27 0.70 -3.23
C LEU A 19 -14.02 0.05 -3.85
N PHE A 20 -13.08 -0.43 -3.03
CA PHE A 20 -11.89 -1.12 -3.52
C PHE A 20 -12.24 -2.41 -4.25
N ARG A 21 -13.16 -3.19 -3.72
CA ARG A 21 -13.62 -4.44 -4.34
C ARG A 21 -14.30 -4.20 -5.68
N LEU A 22 -15.05 -3.11 -5.79
CA LEU A 22 -15.66 -2.65 -7.05
C LEU A 22 -14.58 -2.23 -8.06
N ILE A 23 -13.59 -1.42 -7.65
CA ILE A 23 -12.49 -0.99 -8.50
C ILE A 23 -11.68 -2.19 -9.00
N MET A 24 -11.45 -3.20 -8.15
CA MET A 24 -10.74 -4.43 -8.55
C MET A 24 -11.59 -5.41 -9.38
N GLY A 25 -12.88 -5.10 -9.60
CA GLY A 25 -13.79 -5.99 -10.31
C GLY A 25 -14.17 -7.28 -9.57
N ILE A 26 -13.89 -7.34 -8.25
CA ILE A 26 -14.30 -8.46 -7.38
C ILE A 26 -15.81 -8.43 -7.15
N GLU A 27 -16.38 -7.24 -7.03
CA GLU A 27 -17.81 -7.00 -6.93
C GLU A 27 -18.29 -6.18 -8.12
N LYS A 28 -19.59 -6.27 -8.43
CA LYS A 28 -20.23 -5.45 -9.47
C LYS A 28 -21.09 -4.39 -8.78
N PRO A 29 -21.16 -3.16 -9.32
CA PRO A 29 -22.05 -2.15 -8.80
C PRO A 29 -23.51 -2.55 -9.06
N ASP A 30 -24.41 -2.24 -8.11
CA ASP A 30 -25.86 -2.45 -8.26
C ASP A 30 -26.44 -1.59 -9.40
N THR A 31 -25.89 -0.39 -9.58
CA THR A 31 -26.24 0.53 -10.65
C THR A 31 -25.00 1.30 -11.11
N GLY A 32 -24.99 1.79 -12.34
CA GLY A 32 -23.85 2.50 -12.91
C GLY A 32 -22.78 1.58 -13.48
N THR A 33 -21.65 2.16 -13.85
CA THR A 33 -20.49 1.48 -14.44
C THR A 33 -19.21 1.97 -13.82
N ILE A 34 -18.20 1.09 -13.77
CA ILE A 34 -16.83 1.43 -13.42
C ILE A 34 -15.96 1.11 -14.63
N ASP A 35 -15.38 2.14 -15.22
CA ASP A 35 -14.52 2.00 -16.38
C ASP A 35 -13.06 2.17 -15.93
N ILE A 36 -12.26 1.15 -16.17
CA ILE A 36 -10.81 1.15 -15.87
C ILE A 36 -10.07 1.27 -17.20
N GLY A 37 -9.25 2.29 -17.33
CA GLY A 37 -8.44 2.51 -18.53
C GLY A 37 -7.48 1.35 -18.79
N GLU A 38 -7.21 1.05 -20.06
CA GLU A 38 -6.36 -0.09 -20.48
C GLU A 38 -4.93 -0.04 -19.94
N THR A 39 -4.43 1.14 -19.60
CA THR A 39 -3.08 1.34 -19.08
C THR A 39 -3.01 1.26 -17.55
N VAL A 40 -4.15 1.13 -16.88
CA VAL A 40 -4.21 1.07 -15.42
C VAL A 40 -3.75 -0.31 -14.93
N LYS A 41 -2.72 -0.28 -14.09
CA LYS A 41 -2.22 -1.45 -13.35
C LYS A 41 -2.45 -1.22 -11.87
N ILE A 42 -3.43 -1.92 -11.30
CA ILE A 42 -3.78 -1.78 -9.90
C ILE A 42 -2.85 -2.65 -9.06
N SER A 43 -2.22 -2.05 -8.05
CA SER A 43 -1.56 -2.75 -6.95
C SER A 43 -2.39 -2.56 -5.68
N TYR A 44 -2.92 -3.64 -5.17
CA TYR A 44 -3.72 -3.66 -3.94
C TYR A 44 -2.98 -4.39 -2.82
N VAL A 45 -2.88 -3.73 -1.68
CA VAL A 45 -2.45 -4.40 -0.46
C VAL A 45 -3.63 -5.12 0.14
N ASP A 46 -3.88 -6.33 -0.32
CA ASP A 46 -4.63 -7.27 0.48
C ASP A 46 -3.66 -7.97 1.44
N GLN A 47 -3.91 -7.85 2.73
CA GLN A 47 -3.14 -8.54 3.77
C GLN A 47 -3.15 -10.07 3.61
N GLN A 48 -3.92 -10.62 2.66
CA GLN A 48 -4.18 -12.05 2.51
C GLN A 48 -3.64 -12.71 1.23
N HIS A 49 -3.20 -12.00 0.18
CA HIS A 49 -3.11 -12.65 -1.15
C HIS A 49 -1.79 -12.58 -1.93
N LYS A 50 -0.74 -11.89 -1.51
CA LYS A 50 0.59 -12.23 -2.03
C LYS A 50 1.14 -13.36 -1.18
N SER A 51 1.18 -14.57 -1.73
CA SER A 51 1.83 -15.71 -1.11
C SER A 51 3.33 -15.40 -0.96
N ILE A 52 3.70 -14.89 0.21
CA ILE A 52 5.09 -14.73 0.58
C ILE A 52 5.65 -16.14 0.78
N ASP A 53 6.73 -16.44 0.06
CA ASP A 53 7.44 -17.69 0.22
C ASP A 53 8.04 -17.75 1.65
N PRO A 54 7.61 -18.68 2.50
CA PRO A 54 8.06 -18.75 3.89
C PRO A 54 9.55 -19.09 4.02
N ASP A 55 10.15 -19.69 3.00
CA ASP A 55 11.54 -20.16 3.00
C ASP A 55 12.52 -19.09 2.51
N LYS A 56 12.03 -17.95 2.01
CA LYS A 56 12.85 -16.81 1.63
C LYS A 56 13.03 -15.85 2.81
N THR A 57 14.19 -15.15 2.81
CA THR A 57 14.43 -14.08 3.75
C THR A 57 13.61 -12.83 3.39
N VAL A 58 13.44 -11.92 4.35
CA VAL A 58 12.83 -10.61 4.11
C VAL A 58 13.56 -9.88 2.99
N PHE A 59 14.89 -9.88 3.03
CA PHE A 59 15.70 -9.22 2.02
C PHE A 59 15.50 -9.82 0.63
N GLU A 60 15.58 -11.15 0.49
CA GLU A 60 15.37 -11.83 -0.78
C GLU A 60 13.97 -11.60 -1.33
N THR A 61 12.95 -11.54 -0.47
CA THR A 61 11.56 -11.30 -0.86
C THR A 61 11.37 -9.89 -1.41
N ILE A 62 11.98 -8.87 -0.80
CA ILE A 62 11.86 -7.47 -1.23
C ILE A 62 12.81 -7.17 -2.40
N ALA A 63 14.07 -7.53 -2.29
CA ALA A 63 15.12 -7.14 -3.24
C ALA A 63 15.38 -8.17 -4.34
N GLY A 64 14.98 -9.42 -4.12
CA GLY A 64 15.43 -10.52 -4.95
C GLY A 64 16.95 -10.68 -4.84
N ASN A 65 17.61 -10.71 -5.98
CA ASN A 65 19.08 -10.77 -6.05
C ASN A 65 19.70 -9.42 -6.40
N SER A 66 18.94 -8.32 -6.28
CA SER A 66 19.41 -6.98 -6.63
C SER A 66 19.89 -6.21 -5.40
N GLU A 67 20.98 -5.48 -5.56
CA GLU A 67 21.43 -4.50 -4.56
C GLU A 67 20.60 -3.20 -4.59
N TRP A 68 19.78 -3.03 -5.60
CA TRP A 68 18.98 -1.83 -5.84
C TRP A 68 17.50 -2.14 -6.00
N VAL A 69 16.67 -1.31 -5.41
CA VAL A 69 15.21 -1.32 -5.57
C VAL A 69 14.81 -0.07 -6.33
N ARG A 70 14.03 -0.25 -7.39
CA ARG A 70 13.51 0.85 -8.18
C ARG A 70 12.18 1.32 -7.59
N LEU A 71 12.10 2.62 -7.29
CA LEU A 71 10.90 3.30 -6.83
C LEU A 71 10.62 4.47 -7.77
N GLY A 72 9.65 4.31 -8.66
CA GLY A 72 9.41 5.28 -9.73
C GLY A 72 10.67 5.49 -10.57
N ASN A 73 11.23 6.70 -10.56
CA ASN A 73 12.43 7.06 -11.33
C ASN A 73 13.74 7.01 -10.50
N LYS A 74 13.70 6.51 -9.28
CA LYS A 74 14.87 6.46 -8.38
C LYS A 74 15.28 5.04 -8.09
N ASP A 75 16.58 4.77 -8.16
CA ASP A 75 17.18 3.54 -7.66
C ASP A 75 17.68 3.78 -6.22
N ILE A 76 17.21 2.98 -5.30
CA ILE A 76 17.54 3.06 -3.87
C ILE A 76 18.27 1.77 -3.47
N ASN A 77 19.32 1.89 -2.66
CA ASN A 77 19.99 0.71 -2.12
C ASN A 77 18.97 -0.19 -1.38
N ALA A 78 18.92 -1.46 -1.75
CA ALA A 78 17.92 -2.40 -1.26
C ALA A 78 17.96 -2.58 0.25
N ARG A 79 19.16 -2.69 0.85
CA ARG A 79 19.32 -2.80 2.32
C ARG A 79 18.79 -1.56 3.05
N ALA A 80 19.08 -0.37 2.50
CA ALA A 80 18.57 0.88 3.05
C ALA A 80 17.04 0.99 2.92
N TRP A 81 16.47 0.53 1.80
CA TRP A 81 15.02 0.49 1.61
C TRP A 81 14.34 -0.44 2.62
N VAL A 82 14.82 -1.66 2.75
CA VAL A 82 14.28 -2.65 3.70
C VAL A 82 14.37 -2.14 5.14
N SER A 83 15.46 -1.45 5.51
CA SER A 83 15.62 -0.84 6.83
C SER A 83 14.57 0.21 7.17
N ARG A 84 14.02 0.91 6.17
CA ARG A 84 12.96 1.91 6.39
C ARG A 84 11.66 1.29 6.90
N PHE A 85 11.41 0.00 6.58
CA PHE A 85 10.28 -0.77 7.09
C PHE A 85 10.59 -1.49 8.39
N ASN A 86 11.54 -0.94 9.15
CA ASN A 86 11.94 -1.46 10.46
C ASN A 86 12.44 -2.91 10.44
N PHE A 87 13.13 -3.29 9.35
CA PHE A 87 13.93 -4.51 9.24
C PHE A 87 15.40 -4.10 9.18
N SER A 88 16.07 -4.05 10.30
CA SER A 88 17.48 -3.65 10.40
C SER A 88 18.39 -4.84 10.66
N GLY A 89 19.62 -4.77 10.16
CA GLY A 89 20.65 -5.77 10.44
C GLY A 89 20.18 -7.21 10.20
N SER A 90 20.20 -8.02 11.25
CA SER A 90 19.81 -9.44 11.19
C SER A 90 18.32 -9.68 10.89
N ASP A 91 17.45 -8.68 11.09
CA ASP A 91 16.03 -8.85 10.79
C ASP A 91 15.78 -9.04 9.30
N GLN A 92 16.66 -8.50 8.45
CA GLN A 92 16.59 -8.69 7.00
C GLN A 92 16.86 -10.13 6.55
N GLU A 93 17.58 -10.88 7.38
CA GLU A 93 17.91 -12.29 7.12
C GLU A 93 16.90 -13.27 7.75
N LYS A 94 15.88 -12.77 8.44
CA LYS A 94 14.79 -13.61 8.95
C LYS A 94 14.02 -14.24 7.80
N LEU A 95 13.68 -15.52 7.93
CA LEU A 95 12.77 -16.19 7.01
C LEU A 95 11.36 -15.61 7.15
N CYS A 96 10.67 -15.44 6.04
CA CYS A 96 9.33 -14.89 6.03
C CYS A 96 8.32 -15.76 6.80
N GLY A 97 8.56 -17.04 6.90
CA GLY A 97 7.71 -17.99 7.64
C GLY A 97 7.66 -17.73 9.15
N VAL A 98 8.71 -17.13 9.74
CA VAL A 98 8.79 -16.88 11.19
C VAL A 98 8.39 -15.45 11.58
N LEU A 99 7.97 -14.62 10.64
CA LEU A 99 7.58 -13.24 10.89
C LEU A 99 6.29 -13.15 11.71
N SER A 100 6.28 -12.25 12.69
CA SER A 100 5.08 -11.82 13.39
C SER A 100 4.07 -11.17 12.45
N GLY A 101 2.81 -11.02 12.87
CA GLY A 101 1.79 -10.33 12.09
C GLY A 101 2.18 -8.91 11.70
N GLY A 102 2.73 -8.13 12.64
CA GLY A 102 3.21 -6.77 12.38
C GLY A 102 4.40 -6.73 11.40
N GLU A 103 5.38 -7.64 11.54
CA GLU A 103 6.50 -7.75 10.59
C GLU A 103 6.00 -8.14 9.20
N ARG A 104 5.04 -9.05 9.11
CA ARG A 104 4.44 -9.45 7.83
C ARG A 104 3.70 -8.28 7.18
N ASN A 105 2.97 -7.47 7.95
CA ASN A 105 2.29 -6.27 7.44
C ASN A 105 3.31 -5.26 6.85
N ARG A 106 4.42 -4.99 7.56
CA ARG A 106 5.49 -4.11 7.06
C ARG A 106 6.12 -4.64 5.77
N LEU A 107 6.34 -5.96 5.69
CA LEU A 107 6.84 -6.60 4.47
C LEU A 107 5.88 -6.41 3.30
N HIS A 108 4.57 -6.60 3.51
CA HIS A 108 3.55 -6.37 2.49
C HIS A 108 3.55 -4.92 2.00
N LEU A 109 3.64 -3.95 2.91
CA LEU A 109 3.73 -2.52 2.54
C LEU A 109 4.95 -2.23 1.66
N ALA A 110 6.12 -2.75 2.05
CA ALA A 110 7.35 -2.59 1.26
C ALA A 110 7.23 -3.19 -0.14
N LEU A 111 6.63 -4.37 -0.26
CA LEU A 111 6.40 -5.05 -1.55
C LEU A 111 5.43 -4.27 -2.44
N THR A 112 4.39 -3.71 -1.86
CA THR A 112 3.37 -2.98 -2.62
C THR A 112 3.92 -1.69 -3.21
N LEU A 113 4.71 -0.94 -2.44
CA LEU A 113 5.35 0.28 -2.93
C LEU A 113 6.40 -0.01 -4.02
N LYS A 114 6.99 -1.20 -4.03
CA LYS A 114 7.91 -1.66 -5.05
C LYS A 114 7.21 -2.16 -6.32
N ASP A 115 5.94 -2.54 -6.21
CA ASP A 115 5.19 -3.12 -7.32
C ASP A 115 5.10 -2.14 -8.50
N GLU A 116 5.14 -2.66 -9.73
CA GLU A 116 5.07 -1.89 -10.98
C GLU A 116 3.66 -1.36 -11.30
N GLY A 117 2.74 -1.36 -10.34
CA GLY A 117 1.43 -0.76 -10.48
C GLY A 117 1.52 0.75 -10.65
N ASN A 118 0.56 1.35 -11.34
CA ASN A 118 0.44 2.81 -11.45
C ASN A 118 -0.78 3.36 -10.69
N VAL A 119 -1.56 2.48 -10.07
CA VAL A 119 -2.63 2.82 -9.12
C VAL A 119 -2.49 1.94 -7.88
N LEU A 120 -2.20 2.56 -6.73
CA LEU A 120 -2.12 1.88 -5.44
C LEU A 120 -3.47 1.97 -4.72
N LEU A 121 -3.94 0.85 -4.20
CA LEU A 121 -5.08 0.80 -3.28
C LEU A 121 -4.57 0.34 -1.91
N LEU A 122 -4.68 1.19 -0.91
CA LEU A 122 -4.22 0.93 0.46
C LEU A 122 -5.42 0.99 1.43
N ASP A 123 -5.74 -0.13 2.07
CA ASP A 123 -6.82 -0.21 3.05
C ASP A 123 -6.22 -0.27 4.46
N GLU A 124 -6.43 0.82 5.23
CA GLU A 124 -5.93 1.00 6.60
C GLU A 124 -4.43 0.68 6.78
N PRO A 125 -3.55 1.26 5.94
CA PRO A 125 -2.13 0.87 5.91
C PRO A 125 -1.35 1.28 7.16
N THR A 126 -1.90 2.14 8.01
CA THR A 126 -1.29 2.62 9.25
C THR A 126 -1.68 1.81 10.48
N ASN A 127 -2.62 0.86 10.36
CA ASN A 127 -3.04 0.04 11.48
C ASN A 127 -1.92 -0.90 11.94
N ASP A 128 -1.65 -0.91 13.24
CA ASP A 128 -0.66 -1.77 13.91
C ASP A 128 0.77 -1.64 13.35
N VAL A 129 1.13 -0.49 12.78
CA VAL A 129 2.48 -0.21 12.32
C VAL A 129 3.18 0.88 13.16
N ASP A 130 4.49 0.79 13.24
CA ASP A 130 5.32 1.74 13.95
C ASP A 130 5.56 3.04 13.15
N VAL A 131 5.99 4.10 13.86
CA VAL A 131 6.20 5.43 13.28
C VAL A 131 7.24 5.42 12.14
N ASN A 132 8.27 4.57 12.21
CA ASN A 132 9.28 4.51 11.16
C ASN A 132 8.69 3.93 9.87
N THR A 133 7.86 2.91 9.99
CA THR A 133 7.12 2.32 8.86
C THR A 133 6.13 3.31 8.26
N ILE A 134 5.43 4.09 9.08
CA ILE A 134 4.52 5.16 8.59
C ILE A 134 5.32 6.19 7.78
N ARG A 135 6.47 6.64 8.26
CA ARG A 135 7.34 7.57 7.52
C ARG A 135 7.86 6.97 6.21
N ALA A 136 8.24 5.69 6.22
CA ALA A 136 8.66 5.01 4.99
C ALA A 136 7.51 4.92 3.97
N LEU A 137 6.28 4.71 4.45
CA LEU A 137 5.08 4.70 3.60
C LEU A 137 4.80 6.10 3.02
N GLU A 138 4.89 7.15 3.83
CA GLU A 138 4.76 8.55 3.39
C GLU A 138 5.77 8.87 2.29
N ASP A 139 7.07 8.63 2.54
CA ASP A 139 8.15 8.83 1.56
C ASP A 139 7.92 8.02 0.27
N GLY A 140 7.44 6.79 0.42
CA GLY A 140 7.13 5.91 -0.72
C GLY A 140 5.99 6.47 -1.58
N LEU A 141 4.93 6.95 -0.95
CA LEU A 141 3.78 7.53 -1.62
C LEU A 141 4.11 8.88 -2.29
N GLU A 142 4.89 9.74 -1.65
CA GLU A 142 5.34 11.01 -2.24
C GLU A 142 6.19 10.81 -3.50
N ASN A 143 6.98 9.74 -3.56
CA ASN A 143 7.83 9.41 -4.69
C ASN A 143 7.19 8.44 -5.68
N PHE A 144 5.96 8.01 -5.45
CA PHE A 144 5.26 7.08 -6.32
C PHE A 144 4.87 7.77 -7.64
N ALA A 145 5.21 7.14 -8.76
CA ALA A 145 4.98 7.69 -10.10
C ALA A 145 3.57 7.37 -10.65
N GLY A 146 2.56 7.36 -9.77
CA GLY A 146 1.18 7.02 -10.13
C GLY A 146 0.18 7.68 -9.20
N CYS A 147 -1.01 7.11 -9.15
CA CYS A 147 -2.08 7.53 -8.25
C CYS A 147 -2.20 6.58 -7.08
N ALA A 148 -2.65 7.07 -5.93
CA ALA A 148 -2.99 6.21 -4.81
C ALA A 148 -4.39 6.54 -4.28
N VAL A 149 -5.10 5.51 -3.83
CA VAL A 149 -6.34 5.65 -3.06
C VAL A 149 -6.11 4.99 -1.71
N VAL A 150 -6.26 5.76 -0.65
CA VAL A 150 -5.91 5.35 0.71
C VAL A 150 -7.12 5.48 1.60
N ILE A 151 -7.65 4.35 2.08
CA ILE A 151 -8.64 4.34 3.17
C ILE A 151 -7.87 4.41 4.48
N SER A 152 -8.13 5.39 5.30
CA SER A 152 -7.53 5.48 6.63
C SER A 152 -8.41 6.29 7.59
N HIS A 153 -8.38 5.89 8.87
CA HIS A 153 -8.92 6.66 9.99
C HIS A 153 -7.87 7.60 10.61
N ASP A 154 -6.60 7.45 10.22
CA ASP A 154 -5.49 8.30 10.67
C ASP A 154 -5.49 9.62 9.89
N ARG A 155 -6.10 10.65 10.51
CA ARG A 155 -6.18 11.97 9.90
C ARG A 155 -4.82 12.64 9.74
N TRP A 156 -3.90 12.43 10.68
CA TRP A 156 -2.55 12.99 10.60
C TRP A 156 -1.76 12.43 9.42
N PHE A 157 -1.93 11.15 9.16
CA PHE A 157 -1.34 10.50 8.00
C PHE A 157 -1.94 11.08 6.71
N LEU A 158 -3.27 11.13 6.61
CA LEU A 158 -3.94 11.65 5.40
C LEU A 158 -3.62 13.12 5.15
N ASP A 159 -3.57 13.96 6.20
CA ASP A 159 -3.23 15.39 6.07
C ASP A 159 -1.84 15.61 5.46
N ARG A 160 -0.92 14.67 5.65
CA ARG A 160 0.44 14.76 5.10
C ARG A 160 0.56 14.29 3.66
N ILE A 161 -0.24 13.31 3.25
CA ILE A 161 -0.07 12.66 1.95
C ILE A 161 -1.18 12.97 0.95
N ALA A 162 -2.42 13.17 1.41
CA ALA A 162 -3.57 13.25 0.53
C ALA A 162 -3.62 14.60 -0.21
N THR A 163 -3.78 14.54 -1.51
CA THR A 163 -4.04 15.70 -2.36
C THR A 163 -5.54 15.99 -2.47
N HIS A 164 -6.37 14.97 -2.26
CA HIS A 164 -7.83 15.02 -2.34
C HIS A 164 -8.44 14.13 -1.27
N ILE A 165 -9.63 14.49 -0.82
CA ILE A 165 -10.40 13.70 0.14
C ILE A 165 -11.73 13.30 -0.49
N LEU A 166 -12.06 12.01 -0.41
CA LEU A 166 -13.36 11.43 -0.69
C LEU A 166 -14.01 11.09 0.64
N ALA A 167 -15.06 11.83 1.01
CA ALA A 167 -15.73 11.66 2.29
C ALA A 167 -17.07 10.96 2.13
N TYR A 168 -17.23 9.82 2.80
CA TYR A 168 -18.53 9.17 2.97
C TYR A 168 -19.25 9.82 4.14
N GLU A 169 -20.29 10.61 3.86
CA GLU A 169 -21.04 11.36 4.89
C GLU A 169 -22.14 10.54 5.57
N GLY A 170 -22.37 9.32 5.13
CA GLY A 170 -23.49 8.47 5.52
C GLY A 170 -24.69 8.61 4.57
N ASP A 171 -25.73 7.81 4.80
CA ASP A 171 -26.99 7.83 4.02
C ASP A 171 -26.79 7.80 2.49
N SER A 172 -25.77 7.07 2.03
CA SER A 172 -25.41 6.92 0.61
C SER A 172 -24.90 8.22 -0.09
N ASN A 173 -24.55 9.25 0.67
CA ASN A 173 -23.90 10.44 0.15
C ASN A 173 -22.37 10.30 0.21
N VAL A 174 -21.71 10.72 -0.88
CA VAL A 174 -20.25 10.72 -1.03
C VAL A 174 -19.82 12.09 -1.55
#